data_016ce1d89f211ff2e14c66a701bb9752
#
_entry.id   016ce1d89f211ff2e14c66a701bb9752
#
_cell.length_a   1.000
_cell.length_b   1.000
_cell.length_c   1.000
_cell.angle_alpha   90.00
_cell.angle_beta   90.00
_cell.angle_gamma   90.00
#
_symmetry.space_group_name_H-M   'P 1'
#
loop_
_entity.id
_entity.type
_entity.pdbx_description
1 polymer ?
#
loop_
_entity_poly.entity_id
_entity_poly.type
_entity_poly.pdbx_seq_one_letter_code
_entity_poly.pdbx_strand_id
1 'polypeptide(L)'
;MAEEKTSILLSDVSIEGDLVEKDKIIVDAKVSGDIKADDIETHSNSTITGNITAKTAALGGKLRGNVNSERIKIQKTAEIEGVLSQKILAIEEGAKLKIKTETIK
;
A
#
# COMPACT_ATOMS: atom_id res chain seq x y z
N MET A 1 -6.65 28.02 9.84
CA MET A 1 -7.44 27.14 9.13
C MET A 1 -6.81 25.78 8.99
N ALA A 2 -7.61 24.83 9.07
CA ALA A 2 -7.11 23.51 8.98
C ALA A 2 -6.81 23.19 7.55
N GLU A 3 -5.67 22.64 7.35
CA GLU A 3 -5.32 22.17 6.05
C GLU A 3 -5.82 20.80 5.88
N GLU A 4 -6.69 20.65 4.94
CA GLU A 4 -7.12 19.34 4.60
C GLU A 4 -5.95 18.59 3.99
N LYS A 5 -5.65 17.44 4.51
CA LYS A 5 -4.60 16.64 3.95
C LYS A 5 -4.96 16.18 2.57
N THR A 6 -4.11 16.46 1.64
CA THR A 6 -4.36 16.11 0.27
C THR A 6 -4.28 14.62 0.07
N SER A 7 -5.33 14.06 -0.48
CA SER A 7 -5.31 12.68 -0.91
C SER A 7 -5.18 12.68 -2.42
N ILE A 8 -4.21 11.97 -2.91
CA ILE A 8 -4.03 11.82 -4.33
C ILE A 8 -4.69 10.54 -4.76
N LEU A 9 -5.68 10.66 -5.63
CA LEU A 9 -6.37 9.50 -6.17
C LEU A 9 -5.89 9.26 -7.57
N LEU A 10 -5.27 8.12 -7.77
CA LEU A 10 -4.78 7.70 -9.07
C LEU A 10 -5.72 6.65 -9.62
N SER A 11 -6.44 6.98 -10.68
CA SER A 11 -7.42 6.09 -11.28
C SER A 11 -7.18 5.96 -12.76
N ASP A 12 -7.30 4.75 -13.27
CA ASP A 12 -7.23 4.49 -14.73
C ASP A 12 -5.97 5.02 -15.38
N VAL A 13 -4.89 5.02 -14.63
CA VAL A 13 -3.59 5.44 -15.17
C VAL A 13 -2.56 4.37 -14.88
N SER A 14 -1.46 4.43 -15.60
CA SER A 14 -0.30 3.59 -15.33
C SER A 14 0.86 4.51 -15.01
N ILE A 15 1.50 4.27 -13.91
CA ILE A 15 2.59 5.11 -13.44
C ILE A 15 3.84 4.27 -13.34
N GLU A 16 4.92 4.76 -13.91
CA GLU A 16 6.23 4.15 -13.76
C GLU A 16 7.14 5.14 -13.07
N GLY A 17 7.86 4.68 -12.09
CA GLY A 17 8.76 5.51 -11.33
C GLY A 17 8.33 5.62 -9.89
N ASP A 18 9.03 6.45 -9.14
CA ASP A 18 8.80 6.57 -7.72
C ASP A 18 7.77 7.64 -7.40
N LEU A 19 6.93 7.35 -6.44
CA LEU A 19 5.96 8.31 -5.93
C LEU A 19 6.32 8.64 -4.50
N VAL A 20 6.43 9.91 -4.20
CA VAL A 20 6.69 10.36 -2.84
C VAL A 20 5.63 11.38 -2.48
N GLU A 21 4.93 11.12 -1.40
CA GLU A 21 3.85 11.98 -0.94
C GLU A 21 3.94 12.10 0.56
N LYS A 22 3.84 13.30 1.09
CA LYS A 22 3.92 13.50 2.53
C LYS A 22 2.69 13.02 3.27
N ASP A 23 1.55 13.18 2.64
CA ASP A 23 0.30 12.93 3.32
C ASP A 23 -0.26 11.60 2.90
N LYS A 24 -1.51 11.57 2.50
CA LYS A 24 -2.17 10.34 2.13
C LYS A 24 -2.26 10.20 0.62
N ILE A 25 -2.01 9.00 0.13
CA ILE A 25 -2.20 8.71 -1.28
C ILE A 25 -3.18 7.54 -1.42
N ILE A 26 -4.13 7.69 -2.32
CA ILE A 26 -5.09 6.65 -2.64
C ILE A 26 -4.81 6.16 -4.04
N VAL A 27 -4.61 4.86 -4.17
CA VAL A 27 -4.23 4.27 -5.45
C VAL A 27 -5.32 3.34 -5.95
N ASP A 28 -5.78 3.60 -7.15
CA ASP A 28 -6.77 2.76 -7.82
C ASP A 28 -6.30 2.52 -9.25
N ALA A 29 -5.01 2.32 -9.41
CA ALA A 29 -4.36 2.31 -10.73
C ALA A 29 -3.22 1.31 -10.72
N LYS A 30 -2.49 1.25 -11.82
CA LYS A 30 -1.29 0.43 -11.92
C LYS A 30 -0.06 1.28 -11.65
N VAL A 31 0.77 0.83 -10.73
CA VAL A 31 1.99 1.56 -10.39
C VAL A 31 3.16 0.59 -10.43
N SER A 32 4.19 0.96 -11.16
CA SER A 32 5.46 0.23 -11.16
C SER A 32 6.53 1.16 -10.61
N GLY A 33 7.08 0.81 -9.45
CA GLY A 33 8.06 1.64 -8.80
C GLY A 33 7.81 1.67 -7.31
N ASP A 34 8.50 2.57 -6.62
CA ASP A 34 8.40 2.66 -5.18
C ASP A 34 7.42 3.75 -4.79
N ILE A 35 6.68 3.49 -3.72
CA ILE A 35 5.75 4.48 -3.19
C ILE A 35 6.14 4.78 -1.76
N LYS A 36 6.25 6.05 -1.44
CA LYS A 36 6.56 6.49 -0.10
C LYS A 36 5.57 7.57 0.31
N ALA A 37 4.88 7.33 1.39
CA ALA A 37 3.87 8.26 1.89
C ALA A 37 3.65 8.01 3.37
N ASP A 38 2.94 8.91 4.03
CA ASP A 38 2.56 8.66 5.41
C ASP A 38 1.43 7.62 5.46
N ASP A 39 0.42 7.80 4.65
CA ASP A 39 -0.69 6.85 4.58
C ASP A 39 -0.90 6.42 3.14
N ILE A 40 -1.03 5.13 2.93
CA ILE A 40 -1.29 4.57 1.61
C ILE A 40 -2.55 3.73 1.69
N GLU A 41 -3.44 3.98 0.75
CA GLU A 41 -4.64 3.17 0.65
C GLU A 41 -4.75 2.69 -0.79
N THR A 42 -4.86 1.37 -0.99
CA THR A 42 -5.01 0.82 -2.32
C THR A 42 -6.38 0.15 -2.44
N HIS A 43 -7.00 0.32 -3.56
CA HIS A 43 -8.33 -0.22 -3.82
C HIS A 43 -8.23 -1.50 -4.64
N SER A 44 -9.34 -2.20 -4.78
CA SER A 44 -9.34 -3.53 -5.39
C SER A 44 -8.88 -3.52 -6.85
N ASN A 45 -8.98 -2.40 -7.52
CA ASN A 45 -8.54 -2.30 -8.92
C ASN A 45 -7.06 -1.94 -9.07
N SER A 46 -6.39 -1.69 -7.96
CA SER A 46 -4.99 -1.27 -8.04
C SER A 46 -4.07 -2.48 -8.23
N THR A 47 -2.97 -2.24 -8.91
CA THR A 47 -1.89 -3.20 -9.03
C THR A 47 -0.60 -2.45 -8.82
N ILE A 48 0.16 -2.86 -7.83
CA ILE A 48 1.41 -2.19 -7.51
C ILE A 48 2.53 -3.21 -7.59
N THR A 49 3.56 -2.87 -8.33
CA THR A 49 4.78 -3.66 -8.41
C THR A 49 5.93 -2.80 -7.94
N GLY A 50 6.54 -3.18 -6.83
CA GLY A 50 7.62 -2.40 -6.25
C GLY A 50 7.53 -2.37 -4.74
N ASN A 51 8.15 -1.38 -4.14
CA ASN A 51 8.22 -1.28 -2.68
C ASN A 51 7.33 -0.17 -2.17
N ILE A 52 6.75 -0.40 -1.01
CA ILE A 52 5.91 0.59 -0.35
C ILE A 52 6.51 0.89 1.01
N THR A 53 6.69 2.17 1.29
CA THR A 53 7.12 2.63 2.61
C THR A 53 6.10 3.63 3.11
N ALA A 54 5.52 3.35 4.26
CA ALA A 54 4.48 4.21 4.82
C ALA A 54 4.40 4.01 6.32
N LYS A 55 3.74 4.93 7.01
CA LYS A 55 3.41 4.70 8.40
C LYS A 55 2.22 3.77 8.50
N THR A 56 1.23 3.98 7.65
CA THR A 56 0.03 3.16 7.64
C THR A 56 -0.27 2.76 6.20
N ALA A 57 -0.49 1.48 5.99
CA ALA A 57 -0.82 0.97 4.66
C ALA A 57 -2.10 0.16 4.74
N ALA A 58 -3.11 0.57 3.98
CA ALA A 58 -4.34 -0.18 3.84
C ALA A 58 -4.36 -0.75 2.43
N LEU A 59 -4.24 -2.06 2.33
CA LEU A 59 -4.05 -2.72 1.04
C LEU A 59 -5.31 -3.47 0.65
N GLY A 60 -5.89 -3.08 -0.46
CA GLY A 60 -7.11 -3.71 -0.96
C GLY A 60 -6.99 -4.23 -2.37
N GLY A 61 -5.85 -4.04 -3.01
CA GLY A 61 -5.62 -4.48 -4.38
C GLY A 61 -4.47 -5.47 -4.47
N LYS A 62 -3.89 -5.57 -5.65
CA LYS A 62 -2.77 -6.49 -5.87
C LYS A 62 -1.46 -5.78 -5.62
N LEU A 63 -0.57 -6.44 -4.93
CA LEU A 63 0.76 -5.91 -4.65
C LEU A 63 1.79 -6.99 -4.85
N ARG A 64 2.84 -6.67 -5.57
CA ARG A 64 4.00 -7.54 -5.72
C ARG A 64 5.23 -6.74 -5.32
N GLY A 65 5.87 -7.15 -4.25
CA GLY A 65 7.04 -6.46 -3.76
C GLY A 65 7.08 -6.42 -2.25
N ASN A 66 7.77 -5.44 -1.71
CA ASN A 66 7.96 -5.34 -0.28
C ASN A 66 7.18 -4.16 0.29
N VAL A 67 6.64 -4.35 1.50
CA VAL A 67 5.96 -3.28 2.21
C VAL A 67 6.66 -3.08 3.54
N ASN A 68 7.03 -1.85 3.81
CA ASN A 68 7.64 -1.48 5.07
C ASN A 68 6.77 -0.41 5.70
N SER A 69 6.10 -0.77 6.79
CA SER A 69 5.12 0.13 7.39
C SER A 69 5.01 -0.18 8.87
N GLU A 70 4.59 0.79 9.67
CA GLU A 70 4.33 0.51 11.08
C GLU A 70 3.05 -0.27 11.24
N ARG A 71 2.04 0.06 10.46
CA ARG A 71 0.75 -0.62 10.52
C ARG A 71 0.33 -1.01 9.13
N ILE A 72 -0.03 -2.27 8.97
CA ILE A 72 -0.53 -2.77 7.70
C ILE A 72 -1.89 -3.38 7.94
N LYS A 73 -2.87 -2.93 7.15
CA LYS A 73 -4.19 -3.52 7.16
C LYS A 73 -4.45 -4.09 5.78
N ILE A 74 -4.74 -5.37 5.73
CA ILE A 74 -4.97 -6.06 4.47
C ILE A 74 -6.45 -6.39 4.38
N GLN A 75 -7.09 -5.87 3.36
CA GLN A 75 -8.52 -6.04 3.16
C GLN A 75 -8.80 -7.34 2.42
N LYS A 76 -10.03 -7.78 2.49
CA LYS A 76 -10.41 -9.10 1.94
C LYS A 76 -10.21 -9.20 0.43
N THR A 77 -10.17 -8.08 -0.27
CA THR A 77 -9.97 -8.08 -1.72
C THR A 77 -8.49 -8.05 -2.10
N ALA A 78 -7.60 -8.01 -1.14
CA ALA A 78 -6.18 -7.86 -1.42
C ALA A 78 -5.53 -9.17 -1.86
N GLU A 79 -4.56 -9.05 -2.76
CA GLU A 79 -3.67 -10.15 -3.11
C GLU A 79 -2.26 -9.61 -2.99
N ILE A 80 -1.52 -10.15 -2.04
CA ILE A 80 -0.20 -9.63 -1.72
C ILE A 80 0.84 -10.71 -1.93
N GLU A 81 1.90 -10.36 -2.62
CA GLU A 81 3.01 -11.27 -2.85
C GLU A 81 4.31 -10.53 -2.54
N GLY A 82 5.12 -11.07 -1.63
CA GLY A 82 6.38 -10.45 -1.26
C GLY A 82 6.63 -10.49 0.22
N VAL A 83 7.31 -9.47 0.73
CA VAL A 83 7.70 -9.39 2.12
C VAL A 83 7.00 -8.20 2.78
N LEU A 84 6.43 -8.46 3.94
CA LEU A 84 5.82 -7.40 4.74
C LEU A 84 6.64 -7.21 6.01
N SER A 85 7.07 -5.99 6.24
CA SER A 85 7.79 -5.63 7.46
C SER A 85 6.93 -4.64 8.23
N GLN A 86 6.47 -5.02 9.41
CA GLN A 86 5.52 -4.20 10.14
C GLN A 86 5.57 -4.45 11.64
N LYS A 87 5.02 -3.52 12.40
CA LYS A 87 4.82 -3.71 13.82
C LYS A 87 3.46 -4.32 14.10
N ILE A 88 2.45 -3.85 13.38
CA ILE A 88 1.08 -4.31 13.56
C ILE A 88 0.55 -4.74 12.21
N LEU A 89 -0.01 -5.94 12.15
CA LEU A 89 -0.56 -6.48 10.93
C LEU A 89 -1.98 -6.96 11.19
N ALA A 90 -2.94 -6.44 10.42
CA ALA A 90 -4.32 -6.88 10.49
C ALA A 90 -4.72 -7.40 9.11
N ILE A 91 -5.26 -8.61 9.07
CA ILE A 91 -5.64 -9.24 7.82
C ILE A 91 -7.10 -9.65 7.92
N GLU A 92 -7.90 -9.23 6.94
CA GLU A 92 -9.30 -9.63 6.87
C GLU A 92 -9.42 -10.99 6.21
N GLU A 93 -10.46 -11.73 6.57
CA GLU A 93 -10.75 -13.00 5.94
C GLU A 93 -10.99 -12.80 4.46
N GLY A 94 -10.46 -13.72 3.66
CA GLY A 94 -10.64 -13.65 2.22
C GLY A 94 -9.43 -13.11 1.48
N ALA A 95 -8.53 -12.45 2.19
CA ALA A 95 -7.32 -11.94 1.54
C ALA A 95 -6.43 -13.10 1.10
N LYS A 96 -5.81 -12.92 -0.05
CA LYS A 96 -4.88 -13.92 -0.59
C LYS A 96 -3.46 -13.42 -0.42
N LEU A 97 -2.67 -14.20 0.30
CA LEU A 97 -1.32 -13.77 0.65
C LEU A 97 -0.31 -14.83 0.31
N LYS A 98 0.70 -14.43 -0.42
CA LYS A 98 1.91 -15.23 -0.62
C LYS A 98 3.06 -14.41 -0.08
N ILE A 99 3.11 -14.30 1.23
CA ILE A 99 3.99 -13.35 1.85
C ILE A 99 4.88 -14.00 2.89
N LYS A 100 5.97 -13.30 3.14
CA LYS A 100 6.81 -13.54 4.28
C LYS A 100 6.70 -12.30 5.15
N THR A 101 6.32 -12.47 6.40
CA THR A 101 6.16 -11.34 7.29
C THR A 101 7.36 -11.22 8.21
N GLU A 102 7.74 -9.99 8.48
CA GLU A 102 8.78 -9.69 9.45
C GLU A 102 8.23 -8.65 10.39
N THR A 103 8.33 -8.94 11.68
CA THR A 103 7.84 -8.01 12.69
C THR A 103 8.96 -7.07 13.09
N ILE A 104 8.67 -5.79 13.03
CA ILE A 104 9.62 -4.77 13.45
C ILE A 104 9.42 -4.49 14.92
N LYS A 105 10.48 -4.43 15.65
CA LYS A 105 10.41 -4.13 17.07
C LYS A 105 10.64 -2.66 17.36
#